data_041ff4120d3150876c6a517510c9cba3
#
_entry.id   041ff4120d3150876c6a517510c9cba3
#
_cell.length_a   1.000
_cell.length_b   1.000
_cell.length_c   1.000
_cell.angle_alpha   90.00
_cell.angle_beta   90.00
_cell.angle_gamma   90.00
#
_symmetry.space_group_name_H-M   'P 1'
#
loop_
_entity.id
_entity.type
_entity.pdbx_description
1 polymer ?
#
loop_
_entity_poly.entity_id
_entity_poly.type
_entity_poly.pdbx_seq_one_letter_code
_entity_poly.pdbx_strand_id
1 'polypeptide(L)'
;MLFIWSDEDYRSFWMKNTVIPLDLIFINSSLEVIEVYFDARPFSEKLIRSEKRAKFVLELNVGVFKELGFDVGDRIIFLKK
;
A
#
# COMPACT_ATOMS: atom_id res chain seq x y z
N MET A 1 -7.37 3.98 2.30
CA MET A 1 -7.88 4.17 0.92
C MET A 1 -7.30 3.10 0.01
N LEU A 2 -8.10 2.59 -0.91
CA LEU A 2 -7.66 1.58 -1.87
C LEU A 2 -7.54 2.20 -3.26
N PHE A 3 -6.34 2.10 -3.86
CA PHE A 3 -6.11 2.50 -5.24
C PHE A 3 -6.11 1.25 -6.12
N ILE A 4 -6.82 1.32 -7.23
CA ILE A 4 -6.99 0.20 -8.18
C ILE A 4 -6.63 0.70 -9.57
N TRP A 5 -5.69 0.01 -10.23
CA TRP A 5 -5.35 0.28 -11.63
C TRP A 5 -5.80 -0.88 -12.51
N SER A 6 -5.87 -0.65 -13.81
CA SER A 6 -6.23 -1.70 -14.79
C SER A 6 -5.09 -2.66 -15.09
N ASP A 7 -3.85 -2.29 -14.74
CA ASP A 7 -2.64 -3.05 -15.02
C ASP A 7 -1.78 -3.22 -13.77
N GLU A 8 -0.74 -4.05 -13.89
CA GLU A 8 0.35 -4.11 -12.92
C GLU A 8 1.50 -3.25 -13.41
N ASP A 9 1.94 -2.30 -12.59
CA ASP A 9 3.10 -1.47 -12.90
C ASP A 9 3.71 -0.94 -11.61
N TYR A 10 4.86 -0.29 -11.74
CA TYR A 10 5.50 0.39 -10.62
C TYR A 10 4.62 1.56 -10.19
N ARG A 11 4.48 1.75 -8.89
CA ARG A 11 3.62 2.81 -8.33
C ARG A 11 4.47 3.78 -7.52
N SER A 12 4.08 5.05 -7.58
CA SER A 12 4.78 6.12 -6.88
C SER A 12 3.79 6.94 -6.08
N PHE A 13 4.18 7.27 -4.85
CA PHE A 13 3.38 8.07 -3.93
C PHE A 13 4.25 9.08 -3.23
N TRP A 14 3.65 10.17 -2.80
CA TRP A 14 4.28 11.05 -1.83
C TRP A 14 3.25 11.53 -0.82
N MET A 15 3.73 12.02 0.32
CA MET A 15 2.89 12.36 1.47
C MET A 15 2.71 13.87 1.62
N LYS A 16 2.95 14.64 0.56
CA LYS A 16 3.01 16.10 0.60
C LYS A 16 1.81 16.76 1.27
N ASN A 17 0.60 16.27 0.98
CA ASN A 17 -0.64 16.83 1.51
C ASN A 17 -1.35 15.89 2.48
N THR A 18 -0.64 14.90 3.02
CA THR A 18 -1.21 13.91 3.92
C THR A 18 -0.82 14.24 5.35
N VAL A 19 -1.81 14.40 6.22
CA VAL A 19 -1.64 14.89 7.59
C VAL A 19 -1.35 13.79 8.62
N ILE A 20 -1.56 12.52 8.26
CA ILE A 20 -1.32 11.36 9.15
C ILE A 20 -0.32 10.42 8.52
N PRO A 21 0.47 9.68 9.34
CA PRO A 21 1.35 8.66 8.80
C PRO A 21 0.55 7.47 8.30
N LEU A 22 1.03 6.81 7.24
CA LEU A 22 0.34 5.69 6.61
C LEU A 22 1.31 4.54 6.33
N ASP A 23 0.79 3.31 6.37
CA ASP A 23 1.43 2.16 5.76
C ASP A 23 0.87 1.99 4.36
N LEU A 24 1.76 1.76 3.38
CA LEU A 24 1.39 1.56 1.97
C LEU A 24 1.61 0.10 1.63
N ILE A 25 0.53 -0.61 1.35
CA ILE A 25 0.54 -2.04 1.06
C ILE A 25 0.37 -2.23 -0.44
N PHE A 26 1.41 -2.77 -1.09
CA PHE A 26 1.44 -3.02 -2.53
C PHE A 26 1.00 -4.45 -2.80
N ILE A 27 0.02 -4.61 -3.69
CA ILE A 27 -0.67 -5.88 -3.95
C ILE A 27 -0.68 -6.13 -5.45
N ASN A 28 -0.35 -7.35 -5.86
CA ASN A 28 -0.33 -7.73 -7.27
C ASN A 28 -1.71 -8.14 -7.78
N SER A 29 -1.81 -8.49 -9.07
CA SER A 29 -3.07 -8.89 -9.70
C SER A 29 -3.63 -10.19 -9.14
N SER A 30 -2.79 -11.02 -8.50
CA SER A 30 -3.23 -12.26 -7.83
C SER A 30 -3.65 -12.01 -6.39
N LEU A 31 -3.78 -10.74 -5.97
CA LEU A 31 -4.18 -10.31 -4.64
C LEU A 31 -3.18 -10.68 -3.56
N GLU A 32 -1.92 -10.86 -3.93
CA GLU A 32 -0.84 -11.11 -2.97
C GLU A 32 -0.17 -9.81 -2.55
N VAL A 33 0.12 -9.67 -1.26
CA VAL A 33 0.94 -8.58 -0.74
C VAL A 33 2.38 -8.83 -1.19
N ILE A 34 2.90 -7.93 -2.02
CA ILE A 34 4.25 -8.09 -2.59
C ILE A 34 5.27 -7.19 -1.92
N GLU A 35 4.81 -6.12 -1.28
CA GLU A 35 5.69 -5.11 -0.70
C GLU A 35 4.90 -4.25 0.27
N VAL A 36 5.55 -3.80 1.35
CA VAL A 36 4.94 -2.83 2.28
C VAL A 36 5.95 -1.73 2.56
N TYR A 37 5.51 -0.48 2.47
CA TYR A 37 6.27 0.67 2.93
C TYR A 37 5.64 1.14 4.24
N PHE A 38 6.32 0.88 5.35
CA PHE A 38 5.81 1.19 6.67
C PHE A 38 6.09 2.64 7.07
N ASP A 39 5.12 3.24 7.74
CA ASP A 39 5.25 4.54 8.39
C ASP A 39 5.71 5.65 7.43
N ALA A 40 4.99 5.80 6.32
CA ALA A 40 5.21 6.93 5.42
C ALA A 40 4.87 8.22 6.16
N ARG A 41 5.85 9.12 6.29
CA ARG A 41 5.72 10.30 7.15
C ARG A 41 4.82 11.37 6.56
N PRO A 42 3.99 12.02 7.42
CA PRO A 42 3.14 13.12 6.96
C PRO A 42 3.95 14.26 6.34
N PHE A 43 3.37 14.90 5.35
CA PHE A 43 3.92 16.07 4.65
C PHE A 43 5.27 15.86 3.97
N SER A 44 5.78 14.63 3.92
CA SER A 44 7.04 14.35 3.23
C SER A 44 6.90 14.57 1.73
N GLU A 45 7.86 15.26 1.14
CA GLU A 45 7.95 15.44 -0.31
C GLU A 45 8.84 14.38 -0.96
N LYS A 46 9.34 13.44 -0.17
CA LYS A 46 10.11 12.30 -0.69
C LYS A 46 9.20 11.40 -1.51
N LEU A 47 9.62 11.07 -2.72
CA LEU A 47 8.89 10.14 -3.56
C LEU A 47 9.09 8.71 -3.07
N ILE A 48 8.00 8.03 -2.81
CA ILE A 48 7.98 6.61 -2.43
C ILE A 48 7.64 5.80 -3.68
N ARG A 49 8.56 4.94 -4.10
CA ARG A 49 8.38 4.12 -5.30
C ARG A 49 8.39 2.66 -4.93
N SER A 50 7.42 1.91 -5.47
CA SER A 50 7.44 0.46 -5.31
C SER A 50 8.64 -0.15 -6.04
N GLU A 51 9.24 -1.19 -5.46
CA GLU A 51 10.32 -1.94 -6.09
C GLU A 51 9.77 -3.00 -7.04
N LYS A 52 8.50 -3.35 -6.85
CA LYS A 52 7.80 -4.38 -7.63
C LYS A 52 6.55 -3.78 -8.25
N ARG A 53 6.07 -4.44 -9.30
CA ARG A 53 4.84 -4.02 -9.98
C ARG A 53 3.63 -4.40 -9.16
N ALA A 54 2.70 -3.46 -8.98
CA ALA A 54 1.49 -3.64 -8.21
C ALA A 54 0.27 -3.22 -9.01
N LYS A 55 -0.84 -3.93 -8.80
CA LYS A 55 -2.13 -3.55 -9.36
C LYS A 55 -2.96 -2.74 -8.37
N PHE A 56 -2.75 -2.98 -7.08
CA PHE A 56 -3.48 -2.31 -6.00
C PHE A 56 -2.50 -1.72 -5.01
N VAL A 57 -2.88 -0.60 -4.41
CA VAL A 57 -2.18 -0.07 -3.24
C VAL A 57 -3.24 0.25 -2.19
N LEU A 58 -3.07 -0.32 -1.01
CA LEU A 58 -3.95 -0.09 0.14
C LEU A 58 -3.22 0.79 1.14
N GLU A 59 -3.79 1.95 1.43
CA GLU A 59 -3.29 2.84 2.47
C GLU A 59 -4.04 2.58 3.77
N LEU A 60 -3.30 2.27 4.82
CA LEU A 60 -3.84 2.02 6.15
C LEU A 60 -3.13 2.91 7.18
N ASN A 61 -3.82 3.20 8.28
CA ASN A 61 -3.17 3.83 9.42
C ASN A 61 -2.02 2.95 9.90
N VAL A 62 -0.94 3.59 10.35
CA VAL A 62 0.25 2.87 10.83
C VAL A 62 -0.12 1.84 11.88
N GLY A 63 0.37 0.62 11.71
CA GLY A 63 0.16 -0.49 12.63
C GLY A 63 -1.03 -1.38 12.33
N VAL A 64 -2.03 -0.89 11.56
CA VAL A 64 -3.24 -1.68 11.27
C VAL A 64 -2.92 -2.96 10.51
N PHE A 65 -2.02 -2.89 9.54
CA PHE A 65 -1.63 -4.05 8.73
C PHE A 65 -1.10 -5.19 9.62
N LYS A 66 -0.19 -4.86 10.53
CA LYS A 66 0.38 -5.83 11.46
C LYS A 66 -0.64 -6.29 12.50
N GLU A 67 -1.47 -5.39 12.99
CA GLU A 67 -2.51 -5.71 13.96
C GLU A 67 -3.50 -6.72 13.40
N LEU A 68 -3.81 -6.64 12.09
CA LEU A 68 -4.66 -7.60 11.41
C LEU A 68 -3.98 -8.93 11.12
N GLY A 69 -2.68 -9.05 11.41
CA GLY A 69 -1.93 -10.29 11.24
C GLY A 69 -1.43 -10.56 9.82
N PHE A 70 -1.45 -9.55 8.96
CA PHE A 70 -0.95 -9.69 7.59
C PHE A 70 0.56 -9.58 7.49
N ASP A 71 1.12 -10.19 6.44
CA ASP A 71 2.53 -10.10 6.11
C ASP A 71 2.72 -10.14 4.58
N VAL A 72 3.92 -9.80 4.11
CA VAL A 72 4.28 -9.97 2.70
C VAL A 72 4.15 -11.46 2.33
N GLY A 73 3.54 -11.71 1.17
CA GLY A 73 3.22 -13.06 0.71
C GLY A 73 1.79 -13.48 1.01
N ASP A 74 1.11 -12.81 1.92
CA ASP A 74 -0.28 -13.11 2.23
C ASP A 74 -1.19 -12.65 1.09
N ARG A 75 -2.31 -13.35 0.94
CA ARG A 75 -3.36 -12.96 -0.01
C ARG A 75 -4.40 -12.12 0.71
N ILE A 76 -4.77 -10.99 0.10
CA ILE A 76 -5.82 -10.11 0.60
C ILE A 76 -7.04 -10.25 -0.29
N ILE A 77 -8.21 -10.50 0.31
CA ILE A 77 -9.48 -10.59 -0.40
C ILE A 77 -10.30 -9.35 -0.04
N PHE A 78 -10.72 -8.62 -1.07
CA PHE A 78 -11.60 -7.47 -0.88
C PHE A 78 -13.04 -7.95 -1.00
N LEU A 79 -13.83 -7.78 0.09
CA LEU A 79 -15.22 -8.16 0.10
C LEU A 79 -16.08 -6.93 -0.12
N LYS A 80 -16.99 -7.01 -1.09
CA LYS A 80 -17.97 -5.98 -1.35
C LYS A 80 -19.23 -6.30 -0.57
N LYS A 81 -19.67 -5.33 0.22
CA LYS A 81 -20.93 -5.45 0.97
C LYS A 81 -22.08 -4.86 0.18
#